data_15889796f2aac37fd16b4303d6750cbe
#
_entry.id   15889796f2aac37fd16b4303d6750cbe
#
_cell.length_a   1.000
_cell.length_b   1.000
_cell.length_c   1.000
_cell.angle_alpha   90.00
_cell.angle_beta   90.00
_cell.angle_gamma   90.00
#
_symmetry.space_group_name_H-M   'P 1'
#
loop_
_entity.id
_entity.type
_entity.pdbx_description
1 polymer ?
#
loop_
_entity_poly.entity_id
_entity_poly.type
_entity_poly.pdbx_seq_one_letter_code
_entity_poly.pdbx_strand_id
1 'polypeptide(L)'
;MAGWRTLPAMRWPWRRRNPPLDPWAELALEHGLNVQTPPEGESEDTPFHERFGLAAGRVTHLAESDAAATPQLRVALQTVPSDVRTRVAYRLHLIAERPEPLLPTAWRARAAGHPLELQVQRNSSGGDVVRSGDDGFDAAVHVLSREAQATAGALTPDVRDALAALFVSGRPAGTLVAGGGLLRWTADEEVGPSDPRVGGLMDAFKGLAHLEVLKPA
;
A
#
# COMPACT_ATOMS: atom_id res chain seq x y z
N MET A 1 -48.85 -21.32 56.10
CA MET A 1 -47.93 -21.85 55.09
C MET A 1 -48.11 -21.08 53.77
N ALA A 2 -47.21 -20.13 53.48
CA ALA A 2 -47.32 -19.27 52.31
C ALA A 2 -46.43 -19.81 51.20
N GLY A 3 -47.06 -20.24 50.11
CA GLY A 3 -46.38 -20.80 48.94
C GLY A 3 -45.65 -19.72 48.14
N TRP A 4 -44.37 -19.84 48.02
CA TRP A 4 -43.53 -19.00 47.13
C TRP A 4 -43.79 -19.42 45.68
N ARG A 5 -44.42 -18.53 44.90
CA ARG A 5 -44.52 -18.69 43.45
C ARG A 5 -43.18 -18.29 42.81
N THR A 6 -42.48 -19.24 42.25
CA THR A 6 -41.32 -19.00 41.41
C THR A 6 -41.72 -18.26 40.13
N LEU A 7 -41.20 -17.03 39.94
CA LEU A 7 -41.35 -16.27 38.72
C LEU A 7 -40.51 -16.92 37.61
N PRO A 8 -41.01 -17.02 36.37
CA PRO A 8 -40.23 -17.57 35.26
C PRO A 8 -39.08 -16.62 34.93
N ALA A 9 -37.89 -17.17 34.79
CA ALA A 9 -36.69 -16.46 34.38
C ALA A 9 -36.94 -15.77 33.02
N MET A 10 -37.05 -14.45 33.01
CA MET A 10 -37.07 -13.64 31.79
C MET A 10 -35.74 -13.83 31.07
N ARG A 11 -35.71 -14.68 30.04
CA ARG A 11 -34.63 -14.72 29.09
C ARG A 11 -34.68 -13.44 28.26
N TRP A 12 -33.86 -12.46 28.61
CA TRP A 12 -33.60 -11.32 27.77
C TRP A 12 -32.88 -11.81 26.52
N PRO A 13 -33.42 -11.54 25.30
CA PRO A 13 -32.71 -11.87 24.08
C PRO A 13 -31.64 -10.80 23.84
N TRP A 14 -30.56 -10.84 24.60
CA TRP A 14 -29.36 -10.16 24.20
C TRP A 14 -28.82 -10.94 23.00
N ARG A 15 -29.33 -10.62 21.80
CA ARG A 15 -28.59 -10.88 20.58
C ARG A 15 -27.25 -10.20 20.83
N ARG A 16 -26.20 -11.00 21.01
CA ARG A 16 -24.83 -10.52 20.89
C ARG A 16 -24.76 -9.93 19.49
N ARG A 17 -24.93 -8.62 19.37
CA ARG A 17 -24.48 -7.90 18.19
C ARG A 17 -22.99 -8.15 18.21
N ASN A 18 -22.50 -8.88 17.22
CA ASN A 18 -21.08 -8.93 17.00
C ASN A 18 -20.59 -7.49 17.03
N PRO A 19 -19.56 -7.17 17.84
CA PRO A 19 -19.01 -5.83 17.80
C PRO A 19 -18.71 -5.50 16.33
N PRO A 20 -18.93 -4.25 15.91
CA PRO A 20 -18.57 -3.85 14.55
C PRO A 20 -17.12 -4.29 14.32
N LEU A 21 -16.84 -4.89 13.17
CA LEU A 21 -15.47 -5.26 12.80
C LEU A 21 -14.63 -3.98 12.85
N ASP A 22 -13.39 -4.12 13.26
CA ASP A 22 -12.40 -3.07 13.12
C ASP A 22 -12.36 -2.66 11.62
N PRO A 23 -12.43 -1.36 11.29
CA PRO A 23 -12.37 -0.89 9.90
C PRO A 23 -11.19 -1.45 9.11
N TRP A 24 -10.08 -1.71 9.78
CA TRP A 24 -8.94 -2.39 9.17
C TRP A 24 -9.25 -3.84 8.78
N ALA A 25 -9.94 -4.57 9.67
CA ALA A 25 -10.33 -5.96 9.38
C ALA A 25 -11.38 -6.03 8.25
N GLU A 26 -12.31 -5.08 8.18
CA GLU A 26 -13.27 -4.97 7.08
C GLU A 26 -12.55 -4.73 5.75
N LEU A 27 -11.64 -3.76 5.70
CA LEU A 27 -10.84 -3.44 4.53
C LEU A 27 -10.02 -4.67 4.07
N ALA A 28 -9.36 -5.35 5.00
CA ALA A 28 -8.56 -6.53 4.68
C ALA A 28 -9.42 -7.64 4.06
N LEU A 29 -10.58 -7.94 4.65
CA LEU A 29 -11.50 -8.96 4.15
C LEU A 29 -12.08 -8.60 2.78
N GLU A 30 -12.46 -7.35 2.55
CA GLU A 30 -12.98 -6.86 1.27
C GLU A 30 -11.96 -7.09 0.13
N HIS A 31 -10.68 -6.96 0.44
CA HIS A 31 -9.61 -7.17 -0.53
C HIS A 31 -9.01 -8.58 -0.52
N GLY A 32 -9.63 -9.54 0.21
CA GLY A 32 -9.17 -10.93 0.24
C GLY A 32 -7.84 -11.12 0.99
N LEU A 33 -7.58 -10.27 1.98
CA LEU A 33 -6.39 -10.35 2.82
C LEU A 33 -6.75 -10.87 4.21
N ASN A 34 -5.82 -11.57 4.83
CA ASN A 34 -5.91 -12.06 6.19
C ASN A 34 -5.20 -11.11 7.15
N VAL A 35 -5.88 -10.66 8.19
CA VAL A 35 -5.27 -9.83 9.23
C VAL A 35 -4.23 -10.65 9.98
N GLN A 36 -3.05 -10.10 10.13
CA GLN A 36 -1.91 -10.72 10.79
C GLN A 36 -1.53 -9.98 12.07
N THR A 37 -0.85 -10.68 12.97
CA THR A 37 -0.20 -10.03 14.10
C THR A 37 0.98 -9.21 13.58
N PRO A 38 1.02 -7.89 13.83
CA PRO A 38 2.15 -7.07 13.40
C PRO A 38 3.47 -7.56 14.03
N PRO A 39 4.60 -7.39 13.34
CA PRO A 39 5.90 -7.70 13.91
C PRO A 39 6.17 -6.87 15.17
N GLU A 40 6.74 -7.48 16.20
CA GLU A 40 7.15 -6.76 17.41
C GLU A 40 8.41 -5.93 17.12
N GLY A 41 8.43 -4.70 17.63
CA GLY A 41 9.56 -3.77 17.53
C GLY A 41 9.21 -2.45 16.89
N GLU A 42 9.99 -1.44 17.21
CA GLU A 42 9.84 -0.05 16.71
C GLU A 42 11.02 0.36 15.81
N SER A 43 12.03 -0.50 15.67
CA SER A 43 13.28 -0.14 15.02
C SER A 43 13.32 -0.51 13.54
N GLU A 44 14.12 0.24 12.79
CA GLU A 44 14.50 -0.05 11.40
C GLU A 44 15.15 -1.44 11.26
N ASP A 45 15.60 -2.03 12.37
CA ASP A 45 16.39 -3.27 12.43
C ASP A 45 15.53 -4.54 12.49
N THR A 46 14.19 -4.44 12.39
CA THR A 46 13.40 -5.67 12.32
C THR A 46 13.52 -6.28 10.93
N PRO A 47 13.55 -7.62 10.81
CA PRO A 47 13.60 -8.30 9.50
C PRO A 47 12.50 -7.85 8.53
N PHE A 48 11.34 -7.42 9.05
CA PHE A 48 10.25 -6.91 8.24
C PHE A 48 10.58 -5.54 7.64
N HIS A 49 11.12 -4.60 8.44
CA HIS A 49 11.52 -3.29 7.95
C HIS A 49 12.65 -3.38 6.93
N GLU A 50 13.67 -4.18 7.23
CA GLU A 50 14.80 -4.41 6.34
C GLU A 50 14.35 -5.01 5.01
N ARG A 51 13.54 -6.10 5.06
CA ARG A 51 13.04 -6.79 3.87
C ARG A 51 12.27 -5.86 2.93
N PHE A 52 11.44 -4.99 3.49
CA PHE A 52 10.58 -4.11 2.70
C PHE A 52 11.09 -2.67 2.61
N GLY A 53 12.27 -2.39 3.18
CA GLY A 53 12.90 -1.07 3.16
C GLY A 53 12.02 0.01 3.79
N LEU A 54 11.33 -0.31 4.89
CA LEU A 54 10.52 0.66 5.61
C LEU A 54 11.41 1.53 6.48
N ALA A 55 11.05 2.81 6.61
CA ALA A 55 11.69 3.72 7.54
C ALA A 55 11.37 3.35 9.00
N ALA A 56 12.05 3.99 9.97
CA ALA A 56 11.76 3.83 11.39
C ALA A 56 10.29 4.07 11.72
N GLY A 57 9.73 3.23 12.58
CA GLY A 57 8.36 3.32 13.05
C GLY A 57 7.78 1.93 13.36
N ARG A 58 6.71 1.91 14.13
CA ARG A 58 6.07 0.65 14.54
C ARG A 58 4.97 0.27 13.56
N VAL A 59 5.02 -0.94 13.01
CA VAL A 59 3.88 -1.51 12.27
C VAL A 59 2.79 -1.86 13.28
N THR A 60 1.62 -1.24 13.15
CA THR A 60 0.50 -1.41 14.07
C THR A 60 -0.60 -2.31 13.51
N HIS A 61 -0.72 -2.34 12.18
CA HIS A 61 -1.68 -3.19 11.49
C HIS A 61 -0.99 -3.83 10.29
N LEU A 62 -1.27 -5.10 10.09
CA LEU A 62 -0.74 -5.89 8.98
C LEU A 62 -1.84 -6.81 8.44
N ALA A 63 -1.96 -6.86 7.12
CA ALA A 63 -2.80 -7.83 6.44
C ALA A 63 -2.05 -8.39 5.22
N GLU A 64 -2.19 -9.68 4.96
CA GLU A 64 -1.47 -10.38 3.91
C GLU A 64 -2.41 -11.29 3.10
N SER A 65 -2.11 -11.47 1.82
CA SER A 65 -2.72 -12.54 1.03
C SER A 65 -2.25 -13.91 1.52
N ASP A 66 -2.91 -14.98 1.05
CA ASP A 66 -2.43 -16.33 1.33
C ASP A 66 -0.97 -16.50 0.87
N ALA A 67 -0.21 -17.32 1.61
CA ALA A 67 1.21 -17.55 1.31
C ALA A 67 1.44 -18.17 -0.08
N ALA A 68 0.44 -18.86 -0.62
CA ALA A 68 0.47 -19.44 -1.98
C ALA A 68 0.05 -18.43 -3.06
N ALA A 69 -0.42 -17.25 -2.71
CA ALA A 69 -0.86 -16.25 -3.68
C ALA A 69 0.33 -15.69 -4.47
N THR A 70 0.10 -15.48 -5.77
CA THR A 70 1.10 -14.89 -6.67
C THR A 70 0.44 -13.78 -7.49
N PRO A 71 0.83 -12.53 -7.30
CA PRO A 71 1.83 -12.00 -6.35
C PRO A 71 1.37 -12.12 -4.89
N GLN A 72 2.32 -12.16 -3.96
CA GLN A 72 2.01 -12.06 -2.55
C GLN A 72 1.82 -10.59 -2.17
N LEU A 73 0.64 -10.26 -1.65
CA LEU A 73 0.26 -8.90 -1.29
C LEU A 73 0.31 -8.70 0.22
N ARG A 74 0.76 -7.52 0.65
CA ARG A 74 0.72 -7.06 2.04
C ARG A 74 0.26 -5.63 2.12
N VAL A 75 -0.47 -5.33 3.17
CA VAL A 75 -0.87 -3.98 3.54
C VAL A 75 -0.45 -3.75 4.97
N ALA A 76 0.32 -2.70 5.21
CA ALA A 76 0.80 -2.36 6.53
C ALA A 76 0.50 -0.89 6.87
N LEU A 77 0.05 -0.64 8.10
CA LEU A 77 0.02 0.68 8.70
C LEU A 77 1.15 0.81 9.70
N GLN A 78 1.96 1.82 9.51
CA GLN A 78 3.09 2.14 10.37
C GLN A 78 2.83 3.45 11.10
N THR A 79 3.09 3.50 12.41
CA THR A 79 3.17 4.76 13.13
C THR A 79 4.52 5.40 12.88
N VAL A 80 4.51 6.68 12.53
CA VAL A 80 5.73 7.45 12.32
C VAL A 80 5.84 8.54 13.37
N PRO A 81 7.08 8.91 13.79
CA PRO A 81 7.27 10.05 14.67
C PRO A 81 6.61 11.30 14.07
N SER A 82 5.75 11.96 14.85
CA SER A 82 5.14 13.23 14.46
C SER A 82 5.79 14.34 15.26
N ASP A 83 6.08 15.48 14.63
CA ASP A 83 6.57 16.69 15.30
C ASP A 83 5.57 17.25 16.31
N VAL A 84 4.31 16.83 16.21
CA VAL A 84 3.25 17.21 17.15
C VAL A 84 3.14 16.16 18.24
N ARG A 85 3.58 16.47 19.45
CA ARG A 85 3.75 15.59 20.63
C ARG A 85 2.51 14.77 21.07
N THR A 86 1.35 14.97 20.47
CA THR A 86 0.08 14.36 20.90
C THR A 86 -0.65 13.59 19.78
N ARG A 87 -0.12 13.57 18.56
CA ARG A 87 -0.79 12.94 17.42
C ARG A 87 0.03 11.76 16.89
N VAL A 88 -0.61 10.62 16.81
CA VAL A 88 -0.05 9.46 16.13
C VAL A 88 -0.32 9.65 14.63
N ALA A 89 0.73 9.80 13.86
CA ALA A 89 0.62 9.82 12.40
C ALA A 89 0.76 8.39 11.85
N TYR A 90 -0.13 8.03 10.93
CA TYR A 90 -0.10 6.74 10.27
C TYR A 90 0.43 6.87 8.85
N ARG A 91 1.30 5.95 8.45
CA ARG A 91 1.77 5.80 7.09
C ARG A 91 1.34 4.46 6.52
N LEU A 92 0.63 4.48 5.42
CA LEU A 92 0.18 3.29 4.71
C LEU A 92 1.28 2.80 3.76
N HIS A 93 1.50 1.49 3.77
CA HIS A 93 2.34 0.79 2.80
C HIS A 93 1.54 -0.32 2.13
N LEU A 94 1.57 -0.34 0.80
CA LEU A 94 1.10 -1.46 -0.01
C LEU A 94 2.33 -2.14 -0.62
N ILE A 95 2.44 -3.44 -0.44
CA ILE A 95 3.62 -4.22 -0.82
C ILE A 95 3.16 -5.41 -1.64
N ALA A 96 3.83 -5.65 -2.77
CA ALA A 96 3.62 -6.86 -3.56
C ALA A 96 4.98 -7.50 -3.88
N GLU A 97 5.09 -8.80 -3.61
CA GLU A 97 6.22 -9.61 -4.03
C GLU A 97 5.80 -10.44 -5.24
N ARG A 98 6.46 -10.23 -6.35
CA ARG A 98 6.23 -10.87 -7.64
C ARG A 98 7.38 -11.84 -7.96
N PRO A 99 7.11 -12.95 -8.63
CA PRO A 99 8.18 -13.84 -9.09
C PRO A 99 9.06 -13.18 -10.15
N GLU A 100 8.47 -12.28 -10.94
CA GLU A 100 9.19 -11.53 -11.98
C GLU A 100 9.00 -10.02 -11.76
N PRO A 101 10.05 -9.20 -11.97
CA PRO A 101 9.94 -7.76 -11.86
C PRO A 101 8.98 -7.21 -12.93
N LEU A 102 8.23 -6.16 -12.59
CA LEU A 102 7.32 -5.50 -13.54
C LEU A 102 8.07 -4.82 -14.69
N LEU A 103 9.21 -4.23 -14.39
CA LEU A 103 10.13 -3.62 -15.35
C LEU A 103 11.54 -4.15 -15.09
N PRO A 104 12.40 -4.17 -16.11
CA PRO A 104 13.72 -4.83 -16.03
C PRO A 104 14.68 -4.20 -15.02
N THR A 105 14.44 -2.95 -14.65
CA THR A 105 15.32 -2.16 -13.77
C THR A 105 14.61 -1.69 -12.53
N ALA A 106 15.34 -1.20 -11.55
CA ALA A 106 14.74 -0.49 -10.41
C ALA A 106 14.25 0.90 -10.84
N TRP A 107 13.05 1.26 -10.41
CA TRP A 107 12.41 2.51 -10.77
C TRP A 107 11.50 3.02 -9.64
N ARG A 108 11.08 4.27 -9.78
CA ARG A 108 10.19 4.96 -8.85
C ARG A 108 9.17 5.74 -9.62
N ALA A 109 7.93 5.78 -9.16
CA ALA A 109 6.87 6.60 -9.76
C ALA A 109 6.10 7.39 -8.71
N ARG A 110 5.56 8.53 -9.13
CA ARG A 110 4.68 9.40 -8.33
C ARG A 110 3.82 10.26 -9.25
N ALA A 111 2.78 10.88 -8.69
CA ALA A 111 2.00 11.87 -9.42
C ALA A 111 2.89 13.04 -9.86
N ALA A 112 2.65 13.57 -11.06
CA ALA A 112 3.27 14.80 -11.52
C ALA A 112 2.81 15.97 -10.63
N GLY A 113 3.72 16.94 -10.39
CA GLY A 113 3.44 18.09 -9.52
C GLY A 113 3.44 17.79 -8.02
N HIS A 114 3.82 16.58 -7.60
CA HIS A 114 3.93 16.24 -6.19
C HIS A 114 4.99 17.14 -5.50
N PRO A 115 4.73 17.68 -4.27
CA PRO A 115 5.64 18.60 -3.59
C PRO A 115 7.07 18.08 -3.39
N LEU A 116 7.24 16.76 -3.25
CA LEU A 116 8.56 16.12 -3.12
C LEU A 116 9.31 15.98 -4.46
N GLU A 117 8.69 16.29 -5.59
CA GLU A 117 9.32 16.23 -6.90
C GLU A 117 10.52 17.16 -7.02
N LEU A 118 10.42 18.39 -6.48
CA LEU A 118 11.49 19.37 -6.48
C LEU A 118 12.71 18.93 -5.64
N GLN A 119 12.52 18.11 -4.61
CA GLN A 119 13.63 17.59 -3.81
C GLN A 119 14.35 16.45 -4.52
N VAL A 120 13.64 15.62 -5.28
CA VAL A 120 14.22 14.50 -6.02
C VAL A 120 15.05 14.98 -7.20
N GLN A 121 14.62 16.02 -7.89
CA GLN A 121 15.42 16.64 -8.97
C GLN A 121 16.73 17.27 -8.46
N ARG A 122 16.75 17.72 -7.21
CA ARG A 122 17.97 18.31 -6.58
C ARG A 122 18.93 17.24 -6.05
N ASN A 123 18.44 16.09 -5.65
CA ASN A 123 19.25 15.00 -5.13
C ASN A 123 19.50 13.98 -6.26
N SER A 124 20.58 14.12 -6.98
CA SER A 124 21.03 13.33 -8.14
C SER A 124 21.12 11.81 -7.95
N SER A 125 20.65 11.27 -6.81
CA SER A 125 20.62 9.84 -6.51
C SER A 125 19.38 9.08 -7.04
N GLY A 126 18.39 9.79 -7.63
CA GLY A 126 17.08 9.22 -7.98
C GLY A 126 16.95 8.63 -9.38
N GLY A 127 17.91 8.87 -10.27
CA GLY A 127 17.81 8.51 -11.70
C GLY A 127 17.21 9.64 -12.55
N ASP A 128 17.15 9.39 -13.87
CA ASP A 128 16.59 10.31 -14.85
C ASP A 128 15.08 10.14 -15.00
N VAL A 129 14.40 11.21 -15.43
CA VAL A 129 12.98 11.14 -15.77
C VAL A 129 12.81 10.28 -17.02
N VAL A 130 12.00 9.24 -16.90
CA VAL A 130 11.62 8.38 -18.01
C VAL A 130 10.55 9.07 -18.84
N ARG A 131 10.74 9.12 -20.15
CA ARG A 131 9.73 9.57 -21.10
C ARG A 131 9.13 8.35 -21.78
N SER A 132 7.84 8.14 -21.57
CA SER A 132 7.12 6.97 -22.13
C SER A 132 6.77 7.16 -23.61
N GLY A 133 6.78 8.40 -24.10
CA GLY A 133 6.28 8.78 -25.42
C GLY A 133 4.75 8.96 -25.48
N ASP A 134 4.08 8.91 -24.33
CA ASP A 134 2.67 9.23 -24.16
C ASP A 134 2.55 10.52 -23.35
N ASP A 135 2.19 11.60 -24.01
CA ASP A 135 2.16 12.92 -23.38
C ASP A 135 1.13 12.99 -22.23
N GLY A 136 0.03 12.25 -22.31
CA GLY A 136 -1.00 12.20 -21.29
C GLY A 136 -0.48 11.51 -20.02
N PHE A 137 0.19 10.36 -20.17
CA PHE A 137 0.81 9.65 -19.07
C PHE A 137 1.97 10.47 -18.47
N ASP A 138 2.87 11.00 -19.30
CA ASP A 138 4.04 11.78 -18.86
C ASP A 138 3.65 13.08 -18.14
N ALA A 139 2.47 13.62 -18.41
CA ALA A 139 1.90 14.77 -17.71
C ALA A 139 1.26 14.39 -16.36
N ALA A 140 0.83 13.15 -16.18
CA ALA A 140 0.15 12.67 -14.98
C ALA A 140 1.08 11.93 -14.00
N VAL A 141 2.07 11.21 -14.51
CA VAL A 141 2.95 10.33 -13.73
C VAL A 141 4.41 10.56 -14.09
N HIS A 142 5.22 10.85 -13.09
CA HIS A 142 6.67 10.90 -13.26
C HIS A 142 7.29 9.58 -12.83
N VAL A 143 7.93 8.91 -13.77
CA VAL A 143 8.74 7.71 -13.56
C VAL A 143 10.21 8.10 -13.58
N LEU A 144 10.97 7.64 -12.59
CA LEU A 144 12.40 7.89 -12.43
C LEU A 144 13.15 6.55 -12.45
N SER A 145 14.20 6.45 -13.26
CA SER A 145 15.04 5.27 -13.33
C SER A 145 16.49 5.65 -13.68
N ARG A 146 17.45 4.88 -13.18
CA ARG A 146 18.86 5.02 -13.60
C ARG A 146 19.08 4.53 -15.03
N GLU A 147 18.18 3.69 -15.52
CA GLU A 147 18.19 3.13 -16.86
C GLU A 147 16.95 3.60 -17.63
N ALA A 148 16.81 4.92 -17.78
CA ALA A 148 15.60 5.55 -18.28
C ALA A 148 15.15 5.01 -19.65
N GLN A 149 16.07 4.75 -20.56
CA GLN A 149 15.75 4.22 -21.89
C GLN A 149 15.20 2.79 -21.85
N ALA A 150 15.82 1.90 -21.08
CA ALA A 150 15.33 0.54 -20.89
C ALA A 150 13.96 0.52 -20.20
N THR A 151 13.79 1.37 -19.19
CA THR A 151 12.52 1.53 -18.50
C THR A 151 11.42 2.07 -19.42
N ALA A 152 11.73 3.06 -20.27
CA ALA A 152 10.78 3.62 -21.24
C ALA A 152 10.26 2.56 -22.22
N GLY A 153 11.17 1.72 -22.74
CA GLY A 153 10.80 0.63 -23.65
C GLY A 153 9.91 -0.46 -23.02
N ALA A 154 9.97 -0.59 -21.69
CA ALA A 154 9.17 -1.56 -20.93
C ALA A 154 7.84 -0.98 -20.40
N LEU A 155 7.60 0.34 -20.50
CA LEU A 155 6.34 0.99 -20.14
C LEU A 155 5.28 0.75 -21.23
N THR A 156 4.77 -0.48 -21.29
CA THR A 156 3.65 -0.83 -22.20
C THR A 156 2.40 -0.01 -21.87
N PRO A 157 1.41 0.11 -22.80
CA PRO A 157 0.15 0.78 -22.50
C PRO A 157 -0.51 0.28 -21.21
N ASP A 158 -0.59 -1.03 -21.01
CA ASP A 158 -1.21 -1.62 -19.83
C ASP A 158 -0.49 -1.23 -18.52
N VAL A 159 0.83 -1.17 -18.55
CA VAL A 159 1.64 -0.71 -17.41
C VAL A 159 1.41 0.77 -17.14
N ARG A 160 1.33 1.61 -18.18
CA ARG A 160 1.05 3.04 -18.04
C ARG A 160 -0.34 3.27 -17.45
N ASP A 161 -1.36 2.59 -17.96
CA ASP A 161 -2.74 2.69 -17.47
C ASP A 161 -2.84 2.27 -16.00
N ALA A 162 -2.22 1.16 -15.62
CA ALA A 162 -2.20 0.69 -14.25
C ALA A 162 -1.43 1.63 -13.31
N LEU A 163 -0.31 2.21 -13.77
CA LEU A 163 0.42 3.23 -13.01
C LEU A 163 -0.40 4.50 -12.86
N ALA A 164 -0.99 5.01 -13.94
CA ALA A 164 -1.84 6.18 -13.90
C ALA A 164 -3.01 6.00 -12.91
N ALA A 165 -3.60 4.80 -12.89
CA ALA A 165 -4.67 4.46 -11.97
C ALA A 165 -4.28 4.60 -10.49
N LEU A 166 -3.01 4.42 -10.11
CA LEU A 166 -2.54 4.64 -8.73
C LEU A 166 -2.54 6.12 -8.31
N PHE A 167 -2.36 7.03 -9.26
CA PHE A 167 -2.13 8.44 -9.00
C PHE A 167 -3.32 9.33 -9.38
N VAL A 168 -4.52 8.75 -9.48
CA VAL A 168 -5.76 9.49 -9.76
C VAL A 168 -6.10 10.42 -8.58
N SER A 169 -6.64 11.59 -8.89
CA SER A 169 -7.18 12.54 -7.90
C SER A 169 -8.19 11.86 -6.98
N GLY A 170 -8.14 12.18 -5.69
CA GLY A 170 -9.02 11.59 -4.67
C GLY A 170 -8.47 10.32 -4.02
N ARG A 171 -7.29 9.85 -4.41
CA ARG A 171 -6.52 8.82 -3.69
C ARG A 171 -5.47 9.44 -2.78
N PRO A 172 -4.98 8.73 -1.77
CA PRO A 172 -3.85 9.20 -0.98
C PRO A 172 -2.65 9.47 -1.88
N ALA A 173 -1.96 10.59 -1.64
CA ALA A 173 -0.70 10.89 -2.30
C ALA A 173 0.39 9.92 -1.82
N GLY A 174 1.22 9.46 -2.75
CA GLY A 174 2.26 8.49 -2.40
C GLY A 174 3.30 8.29 -3.48
N THR A 175 4.28 7.47 -3.13
CA THR A 175 5.40 7.09 -3.99
C THR A 175 5.42 5.58 -4.18
N LEU A 176 5.48 5.12 -5.42
CA LEU A 176 5.73 3.74 -5.78
C LEU A 176 7.23 3.55 -6.03
N VAL A 177 7.80 2.51 -5.42
CA VAL A 177 9.18 2.07 -5.65
C VAL A 177 9.15 0.62 -6.09
N ALA A 178 9.91 0.27 -7.10
CA ALA A 178 9.96 -1.09 -7.60
C ALA A 178 11.39 -1.52 -7.95
N GLY A 179 11.66 -2.81 -7.79
CA GLY A 179 12.92 -3.44 -8.15
C GLY A 179 12.97 -4.88 -7.66
N GLY A 180 13.62 -5.76 -8.41
CA GLY A 180 13.86 -7.15 -8.00
C GLY A 180 12.60 -7.96 -7.69
N GLY A 181 11.46 -7.66 -8.34
CA GLY A 181 10.18 -8.31 -8.07
C GLY A 181 9.38 -7.71 -6.92
N LEU A 182 9.94 -6.74 -6.19
CA LEU A 182 9.22 -6.01 -5.14
C LEU A 182 8.56 -4.76 -5.72
N LEU A 183 7.27 -4.58 -5.45
CA LEU A 183 6.55 -3.32 -5.62
C LEU A 183 6.18 -2.80 -4.22
N ARG A 184 6.49 -1.56 -3.92
CA ARG A 184 6.10 -0.92 -2.68
C ARG A 184 5.55 0.48 -2.94
N TRP A 185 4.28 0.67 -2.67
CA TRP A 185 3.68 1.99 -2.61
C TRP A 185 3.66 2.48 -1.16
N THR A 186 4.03 3.72 -0.93
CA THR A 186 4.08 4.33 0.40
C THR A 186 3.36 5.67 0.36
N ALA A 187 2.44 5.88 1.29
CA ALA A 187 1.77 7.17 1.45
C ALA A 187 2.77 8.27 1.85
N ASP A 188 2.69 9.42 1.20
CA ASP A 188 3.44 10.63 1.52
C ASP A 188 2.65 11.58 2.44
N GLU A 189 1.41 11.22 2.76
CA GLU A 189 0.50 11.90 3.69
C GLU A 189 0.02 10.95 4.81
N GLU A 190 -0.62 11.49 5.83
CA GLU A 190 -1.22 10.70 6.90
C GLU A 190 -2.44 9.94 6.36
N VAL A 191 -2.44 8.62 6.52
CA VAL A 191 -3.52 7.73 6.09
C VAL A 191 -3.87 6.79 7.24
N GLY A 192 -5.04 7.01 7.84
CA GLY A 192 -5.54 6.17 8.94
C GLY A 192 -6.20 4.88 8.47
N PRO A 193 -6.49 3.95 9.40
CA PRO A 193 -7.10 2.65 9.07
C PRO A 193 -8.53 2.75 8.52
N SER A 194 -9.21 3.88 8.73
CA SER A 194 -10.59 4.12 8.27
C SER A 194 -10.67 5.11 7.11
N ASP A 195 -9.54 5.40 6.44
CA ASP A 195 -9.56 6.34 5.32
C ASP A 195 -10.27 5.72 4.11
N PRO A 196 -11.42 6.30 3.66
CA PRO A 196 -12.23 5.72 2.59
C PRO A 196 -11.52 5.68 1.24
N ARG A 197 -10.41 6.43 1.07
CA ARG A 197 -9.63 6.46 -0.16
C ARG A 197 -8.77 5.21 -0.36
N VAL A 198 -8.54 4.44 0.71
CA VAL A 198 -7.62 3.29 0.70
C VAL A 198 -8.16 2.14 -0.15
N GLY A 199 -9.46 1.86 -0.12
CA GLY A 199 -10.06 0.78 -0.91
C GLY A 199 -9.75 0.91 -2.40
N GLY A 200 -10.07 2.05 -3.00
CA GLY A 200 -9.77 2.29 -4.42
C GLY A 200 -8.28 2.29 -4.77
N LEU A 201 -7.42 2.70 -3.84
CA LEU A 201 -5.97 2.60 -4.00
C LEU A 201 -5.51 1.14 -4.00
N MET A 202 -6.05 0.31 -3.09
CA MET A 202 -5.74 -1.12 -3.04
C MET A 202 -6.13 -1.85 -4.32
N ASP A 203 -7.30 -1.55 -4.88
CA ASP A 203 -7.74 -2.14 -6.16
C ASP A 203 -6.77 -1.80 -7.29
N ALA A 204 -6.35 -0.54 -7.40
CA ALA A 204 -5.38 -0.14 -8.41
C ALA A 204 -4.00 -0.78 -8.20
N PHE A 205 -3.55 -0.86 -6.94
CA PHE A 205 -2.28 -1.50 -6.63
C PHE A 205 -2.30 -3.01 -6.94
N LYS A 206 -3.42 -3.69 -6.62
CA LYS A 206 -3.64 -5.09 -7.00
C LYS A 206 -3.61 -5.26 -8.52
N GLY A 207 -4.31 -4.39 -9.25
CA GLY A 207 -4.29 -4.40 -10.71
C GLY A 207 -2.87 -4.32 -11.26
N LEU A 208 -2.07 -3.38 -10.77
CA LEU A 208 -0.65 -3.26 -11.16
C LEU A 208 0.18 -4.49 -10.77
N ALA A 209 -0.03 -5.02 -9.55
CA ALA A 209 0.73 -6.17 -9.05
C ALA A 209 0.44 -7.45 -9.85
N HIS A 210 -0.76 -7.61 -10.38
CA HIS A 210 -1.17 -8.78 -11.18
C HIS A 210 -0.91 -8.65 -12.68
N LEU A 211 -0.41 -7.52 -13.17
CA LEU A 211 -0.07 -7.39 -14.59
C LEU A 211 0.92 -8.48 -15.03
N GLU A 212 0.57 -9.18 -16.07
CA GLU A 212 1.50 -10.08 -16.73
C GLU A 212 2.55 -9.27 -17.48
N VAL A 213 3.82 -9.58 -17.23
CA VAL A 213 4.91 -8.99 -18.00
C VAL A 213 4.97 -9.72 -19.34
N LEU A 214 4.62 -9.04 -20.41
CA LEU A 214 4.83 -9.56 -21.74
C LEU A 214 6.34 -9.72 -21.92
N LYS A 215 6.82 -10.97 -21.99
CA LYS A 215 8.22 -11.24 -22.33
C LYS A 215 8.48 -10.64 -23.71
N PRO A 216 9.51 -9.80 -23.86
CA PRO A 216 9.90 -9.36 -25.19
C PRO A 216 10.19 -10.59 -26.06
N ALA A 217 9.59 -10.59 -27.26
CA ALA A 217 9.73 -11.65 -28.24
C ALA A 217 11.18 -11.75 -28.75
#